data_80f36c2e0c5890e021368537fd93d3b4
#
_entry.id   80f36c2e0c5890e021368537fd93d3b4
#
_cell.length_a   1.000
_cell.length_b   1.000
_cell.length_c   1.000
_cell.angle_alpha   90.00
_cell.angle_beta   90.00
_cell.angle_gamma   90.00
#
_symmetry.space_group_name_H-M   'P 1'
#
loop_
_entity.id
_entity.type
_entity.pdbx_description
1 polymer ?
#
loop_
_entity_poly.entity_id
_entity_poly.type
_entity_poly.pdbx_seq_one_letter_code
_entity_poly.pdbx_strand_id
1 'polypeptide(L)'
;MKLFKLPENKPQVPKDTPRNYFIYGETMSGKSYLANEFPNPIVLNTDGNAEANSVPSIQLLNDKDKSGRITNSVIKQLGEILLALQTKEHSYETVVIDVIDDVIEMIKIAVCDELTPPGKPRLKSLSEIPYGKGYDFFNQAITELVIDLKALPMNVIYISRQISEYDDNGNATKDKPSLKDKYVNLINGNSDLMIHTEKIGNNYNREIDRKRKTYYADQVDDKAILKILSTIRGAVEPPRKQQATTKTTAKPTKETVEVSNNEDELF
;
A
#
# COMPACT_ATOMS: atom_id res chain seq x y z
N MET A 1 20.79 20.41 -9.92
CA MET A 1 20.64 19.99 -8.51
C MET A 1 19.49 20.79 -7.92
N LYS A 2 18.35 20.15 -7.56
CA LYS A 2 17.25 20.87 -6.88
C LYS A 2 17.72 21.19 -5.46
N LEU A 3 17.86 22.47 -5.13
CA LEU A 3 18.14 22.92 -3.77
C LEU A 3 16.91 22.53 -2.89
N PHE A 4 17.18 21.85 -1.79
CA PHE A 4 16.16 21.52 -0.81
C PHE A 4 15.64 22.80 -0.15
N LYS A 5 14.34 23.05 -0.24
CA LYS A 5 13.69 24.22 0.38
C LYS A 5 12.83 23.72 1.54
N LEU A 6 13.11 24.24 2.74
CA LEU A 6 12.28 23.94 3.91
C LEU A 6 10.88 24.54 3.71
N PRO A 7 9.81 23.81 4.12
CA PRO A 7 8.45 24.35 4.13
C PRO A 7 8.33 25.48 5.16
N GLU A 8 7.38 26.37 4.94
CA GLU A 8 7.06 27.41 5.93
C GLU A 8 6.46 26.75 7.18
N ASN A 9 6.83 27.25 8.37
CA ASN A 9 6.27 26.79 9.64
C ASN A 9 4.83 27.37 9.84
N LYS A 10 3.88 26.83 9.09
CA LYS A 10 2.45 27.17 9.14
C LYS A 10 1.62 25.89 9.21
N PRO A 11 0.46 25.91 9.88
CA PRO A 11 -0.51 24.81 9.79
C PRO A 11 -0.85 24.53 8.33
N GLN A 12 -0.81 23.26 7.94
CA GLN A 12 -1.19 22.81 6.60
C GLN A 12 -2.55 22.11 6.67
N VAL A 13 -3.35 22.28 5.62
CA VAL A 13 -4.58 21.52 5.45
C VAL A 13 -4.19 20.11 4.95
N PRO A 14 -4.50 19.05 5.69
CA PRO A 14 -4.21 17.69 5.23
C PRO A 14 -4.94 17.39 3.92
N LYS A 15 -4.28 16.71 2.99
CA LYS A 15 -4.98 16.09 1.86
C LYS A 15 -5.69 14.85 2.37
N ASP A 16 -6.99 14.76 2.15
CA ASP A 16 -7.81 13.68 2.68
C ASP A 16 -8.15 12.59 1.64
N THR A 17 -7.60 12.67 0.43
CA THR A 17 -7.70 11.59 -0.55
C THR A 17 -6.68 10.50 -0.24
N PRO A 18 -7.11 9.23 -0.01
CA PRO A 18 -6.19 8.11 0.11
C PRO A 18 -5.51 7.85 -1.23
N ARG A 19 -4.25 7.39 -1.21
CA ARG A 19 -3.45 7.15 -2.42
C ARG A 19 -2.85 5.75 -2.51
N ASN A 20 -2.74 5.05 -1.38
CA ASN A 20 -2.12 3.74 -1.33
C ASN A 20 -3.15 2.71 -0.88
N TYR A 21 -3.35 1.67 -1.70
CA TYR A 21 -4.40 0.68 -1.51
C TYR A 21 -3.81 -0.72 -1.50
N PHE A 22 -4.30 -1.55 -0.58
CA PHE A 22 -3.98 -2.98 -0.55
C PHE A 22 -5.27 -3.77 -0.73
N ILE A 23 -5.47 -4.39 -1.90
CA ILE A 23 -6.67 -5.13 -2.26
C ILE A 23 -6.37 -6.62 -2.19
N TYR A 24 -7.20 -7.38 -1.47
CA TYR A 24 -7.08 -8.82 -1.45
C TYR A 24 -8.46 -9.50 -1.55
N GLY A 25 -8.46 -10.76 -1.92
CA GLY A 25 -9.67 -11.56 -2.07
C GLY A 25 -9.42 -12.84 -2.86
N GLU A 26 -10.41 -13.69 -2.95
CA GLU A 26 -10.36 -14.92 -3.74
C GLU A 26 -10.10 -14.67 -5.22
N THR A 27 -9.71 -15.72 -5.94
CA THR A 27 -9.61 -15.68 -7.39
C THR A 27 -10.99 -15.34 -7.99
N MET A 28 -11.00 -14.42 -8.98
CA MET A 28 -12.23 -13.92 -9.63
C MET A 28 -13.18 -13.12 -8.72
N SER A 29 -12.72 -12.63 -7.57
CA SER A 29 -13.50 -11.74 -6.68
C SER A 29 -13.58 -10.27 -7.16
N GLY A 30 -13.00 -9.94 -8.33
CA GLY A 30 -13.09 -8.60 -8.92
C GLY A 30 -11.98 -7.63 -8.49
N LYS A 31 -10.86 -8.12 -7.93
CA LYS A 31 -9.71 -7.29 -7.52
C LYS A 31 -9.16 -6.41 -8.63
N SER A 32 -8.74 -7.04 -9.73
CA SER A 32 -8.18 -6.36 -10.91
C SER A 32 -9.21 -5.44 -11.57
N TYR A 33 -10.50 -5.86 -11.57
CA TYR A 33 -11.59 -5.02 -12.05
C TYR A 33 -11.72 -3.73 -11.25
N LEU A 34 -11.68 -3.83 -9.89
CA LEU A 34 -11.68 -2.66 -9.01
C LEU A 34 -10.47 -1.76 -9.28
N ALA A 35 -9.27 -2.34 -9.40
CA ALA A 35 -8.06 -1.56 -9.66
C ALA A 35 -8.10 -0.81 -11.00
N ASN A 36 -8.73 -1.39 -12.02
CA ASN A 36 -8.87 -0.77 -13.34
C ASN A 36 -9.89 0.40 -13.37
N GLU A 37 -10.74 0.55 -12.34
CA GLU A 37 -11.63 1.71 -12.21
C GLU A 37 -10.89 2.99 -11.78
N PHE A 38 -9.66 2.87 -11.26
CA PHE A 38 -8.86 4.02 -10.81
C PHE A 38 -8.39 4.88 -11.99
N PRO A 39 -8.10 6.19 -11.76
CA PRO A 39 -7.70 7.10 -12.82
C PRO A 39 -6.42 6.63 -13.54
N ASN A 40 -6.47 6.59 -14.86
CA ASN A 40 -5.32 6.35 -15.77
C ASN A 40 -4.34 5.28 -15.26
N PRO A 41 -4.78 4.01 -15.08
CA PRO A 41 -3.94 2.98 -14.49
C PRO A 41 -2.91 2.43 -15.48
N ILE A 42 -1.74 2.08 -14.96
CA ILE A 42 -0.78 1.17 -15.57
C ILE A 42 -0.67 -0.08 -14.69
N VAL A 43 -0.87 -1.25 -15.27
CA VAL A 43 -0.85 -2.52 -14.55
C VAL A 43 0.48 -3.23 -14.77
N LEU A 44 1.19 -3.52 -13.68
CA LEU A 44 2.36 -4.40 -13.68
C LEU A 44 1.88 -5.81 -13.34
N ASN A 45 1.76 -6.66 -14.35
CA ASN A 45 1.04 -7.91 -14.32
C ASN A 45 2.00 -9.11 -14.29
N THR A 46 1.68 -10.13 -13.50
CA THR A 46 2.46 -11.37 -13.40
C THR A 46 1.79 -12.57 -14.07
N ASP A 47 0.52 -12.47 -14.49
CA ASP A 47 -0.29 -13.60 -14.96
C ASP A 47 -0.07 -14.01 -16.41
N GLY A 48 0.79 -13.31 -17.18
CA GLY A 48 0.96 -13.56 -18.61
C GLY A 48 -0.21 -13.08 -19.48
N ASN A 49 -1.17 -12.37 -18.92
CA ASN A 49 -2.42 -11.97 -19.56
C ASN A 49 -2.48 -10.45 -19.81
N ALA A 50 -1.30 -9.81 -19.91
CA ALA A 50 -1.21 -8.37 -20.10
C ALA A 50 -1.99 -7.88 -21.34
N GLU A 51 -1.99 -8.66 -22.42
CA GLU A 51 -2.70 -8.33 -23.66
C GLU A 51 -4.23 -8.42 -23.55
N ALA A 52 -4.75 -9.14 -22.57
CA ALA A 52 -6.18 -9.25 -22.32
C ALA A 52 -6.73 -8.13 -21.41
N ASN A 53 -5.87 -7.29 -20.85
CA ASN A 53 -6.29 -6.15 -20.06
C ASN A 53 -6.87 -5.04 -20.95
N SER A 54 -7.96 -4.43 -20.47
CA SER A 54 -8.56 -3.24 -21.12
C SER A 54 -7.78 -1.94 -20.85
N VAL A 55 -6.73 -2.01 -20.01
CA VAL A 55 -5.87 -0.89 -19.61
C VAL A 55 -4.42 -1.19 -19.93
N PRO A 56 -3.55 -0.17 -20.09
CA PRO A 56 -2.12 -0.35 -20.32
C PRO A 56 -1.48 -1.28 -19.29
N SER A 57 -0.71 -2.24 -19.75
CA SER A 57 -0.18 -3.31 -18.93
C SER A 57 1.25 -3.69 -19.35
N ILE A 58 2.09 -3.97 -18.35
CA ILE A 58 3.45 -4.48 -18.55
C ILE A 58 3.54 -5.84 -17.88
N GLN A 59 3.97 -6.86 -18.66
CA GLN A 59 4.24 -8.20 -18.15
C GLN A 59 5.55 -8.20 -17.37
N LEU A 60 5.49 -8.54 -16.07
CA LEU A 60 6.66 -8.79 -15.23
C LEU A 60 7.05 -10.26 -15.28
N LEU A 61 8.31 -10.55 -15.50
CA LEU A 61 8.87 -11.90 -15.39
C LEU A 61 10.40 -11.86 -15.24
N ASN A 62 10.99 -12.95 -14.76
CA ASN A 62 12.42 -13.13 -14.80
C ASN A 62 12.80 -13.76 -16.16
N ASP A 63 13.31 -12.97 -17.10
CA ASP A 63 13.79 -13.45 -18.40
C ASP A 63 14.99 -14.35 -18.20
N LYS A 64 15.04 -15.48 -18.94
CA LYS A 64 16.10 -16.48 -18.81
C LYS A 64 16.74 -16.78 -20.15
N ASP A 65 18.04 -17.05 -20.12
CA ASP A 65 18.78 -17.61 -21.25
C ASP A 65 18.52 -19.12 -21.42
N LYS A 66 19.13 -19.68 -22.44
CA LYS A 66 19.04 -21.13 -22.75
C LYS A 66 19.61 -22.03 -21.63
N SER A 67 20.44 -21.49 -20.76
CA SER A 67 21.00 -22.22 -19.61
C SER A 67 20.10 -22.14 -18.35
N GLY A 68 19.01 -21.35 -18.40
CA GLY A 68 18.09 -21.11 -17.31
C GLY A 68 18.56 -20.01 -16.33
N ARG A 69 19.63 -19.27 -16.67
CA ARG A 69 20.11 -18.12 -15.89
C ARG A 69 19.28 -16.89 -16.22
N ILE A 70 19.04 -16.08 -15.19
CA ILE A 70 18.26 -14.83 -15.36
C ILE A 70 19.13 -13.77 -16.07
N THR A 71 18.65 -13.26 -17.20
CA THR A 71 19.28 -12.21 -17.97
C THR A 71 18.69 -10.84 -17.68
N ASN A 72 17.40 -10.79 -17.35
CA ASN A 72 16.71 -9.58 -16.98
C ASN A 72 15.73 -9.90 -15.83
N SER A 73 16.12 -9.52 -14.60
CA SER A 73 15.34 -9.86 -13.41
C SER A 73 14.15 -8.92 -13.22
N VAL A 74 13.13 -9.40 -12.50
CA VAL A 74 11.99 -8.58 -12.07
C VAL A 74 12.45 -7.38 -11.24
N ILE A 75 13.52 -7.51 -10.46
CA ILE A 75 14.09 -6.41 -9.67
C ILE A 75 14.56 -5.28 -10.60
N LYS A 76 15.31 -5.64 -11.65
CA LYS A 76 15.79 -4.68 -12.65
C LYS A 76 14.64 -4.05 -13.43
N GLN A 77 13.68 -4.86 -13.88
CA GLN A 77 12.50 -4.37 -14.61
C GLN A 77 11.70 -3.36 -13.76
N LEU A 78 11.43 -3.68 -12.49
CA LEU A 78 10.75 -2.77 -11.58
C LEU A 78 11.52 -1.46 -11.38
N GLY A 79 12.85 -1.53 -11.19
CA GLY A 79 13.69 -0.33 -11.08
C GLY A 79 13.62 0.56 -12.34
N GLU A 80 13.67 -0.03 -13.54
CA GLU A 80 13.55 0.70 -14.80
C GLU A 80 12.16 1.32 -14.99
N ILE A 81 11.09 0.60 -14.64
CA ILE A 81 9.70 1.10 -14.70
C ILE A 81 9.51 2.26 -13.71
N LEU A 82 9.93 2.10 -12.46
CA LEU A 82 9.82 3.14 -11.44
C LEU A 82 10.60 4.40 -11.83
N LEU A 83 11.82 4.24 -12.34
CA LEU A 83 12.60 5.36 -12.87
C LEU A 83 11.88 6.05 -14.02
N ALA A 84 11.28 5.29 -14.94
CA ALA A 84 10.51 5.85 -16.05
C ALA A 84 9.29 6.64 -15.55
N LEU A 85 8.53 6.10 -14.59
CA LEU A 85 7.38 6.77 -13.97
C LEU A 85 7.76 8.02 -13.18
N GLN A 86 9.01 8.12 -12.69
CA GLN A 86 9.52 9.30 -11.97
C GLN A 86 10.05 10.39 -12.89
N THR A 87 10.61 10.03 -14.04
CA THR A 87 11.45 10.95 -14.85
C THR A 87 10.92 11.27 -16.23
N LYS A 88 10.08 10.42 -16.82
CA LYS A 88 9.51 10.62 -18.15
C LYS A 88 8.14 11.28 -18.06
N GLU A 89 7.77 12.05 -19.09
CA GLU A 89 6.41 12.53 -19.24
C GLU A 89 5.45 11.38 -19.55
N HIS A 90 4.38 11.28 -18.80
CA HIS A 90 3.31 10.29 -18.99
C HIS A 90 1.99 10.80 -18.41
N SER A 91 0.89 10.17 -18.80
CA SER A 91 -0.46 10.48 -18.31
C SER A 91 -0.98 9.51 -17.24
N TYR A 92 -0.16 8.55 -16.78
CA TYR A 92 -0.58 7.60 -15.75
C TYR A 92 -0.73 8.29 -14.39
N GLU A 93 -1.81 7.97 -13.68
CA GLU A 93 -2.12 8.48 -12.35
C GLU A 93 -2.17 7.37 -11.29
N THR A 94 -2.22 6.11 -11.74
CA THR A 94 -2.29 4.94 -10.87
C THR A 94 -1.32 3.86 -11.34
N VAL A 95 -0.53 3.28 -10.42
CA VAL A 95 0.26 2.08 -10.67
C VAL A 95 -0.33 0.91 -9.90
N VAL A 96 -0.54 -0.22 -10.56
CA VAL A 96 -1.13 -1.44 -10.00
C VAL A 96 -0.12 -2.57 -10.07
N ILE A 97 0.12 -3.26 -8.97
CA ILE A 97 0.91 -4.50 -8.91
C ILE A 97 -0.06 -5.68 -8.83
N ASP A 98 -0.20 -6.44 -9.92
CA ASP A 98 -1.16 -7.55 -10.02
C ASP A 98 -0.47 -8.86 -10.44
N VAL A 99 -0.10 -9.73 -9.52
CA VAL A 99 -0.28 -9.73 -8.06
C VAL A 99 1.07 -9.60 -7.34
N ILE A 100 1.07 -8.95 -6.20
CA ILE A 100 2.29 -8.73 -5.39
C ILE A 100 2.88 -10.04 -4.84
N ASP A 101 2.06 -11.07 -4.64
CA ASP A 101 2.47 -12.40 -4.21
C ASP A 101 3.51 -12.99 -5.16
N ASP A 102 3.24 -12.95 -6.45
CA ASP A 102 4.14 -13.49 -7.48
C ASP A 102 5.38 -12.61 -7.65
N VAL A 103 5.24 -11.28 -7.55
CA VAL A 103 6.39 -10.36 -7.58
C VAL A 103 7.37 -10.70 -6.46
N ILE A 104 6.90 -10.95 -5.24
CA ILE A 104 7.74 -11.34 -4.10
C ILE A 104 8.47 -12.66 -4.37
N GLU A 105 7.79 -13.68 -4.93
CA GLU A 105 8.44 -14.94 -5.29
C GLU A 105 9.45 -14.76 -6.45
N MET A 106 9.15 -13.93 -7.44
CA MET A 106 10.08 -13.60 -8.53
C MET A 106 11.33 -12.88 -8.01
N ILE A 107 11.20 -11.96 -7.06
CA ILE A 107 12.32 -11.28 -6.38
C ILE A 107 13.19 -12.31 -5.65
N LYS A 108 12.60 -13.25 -4.92
CA LYS A 108 13.31 -14.33 -4.24
C LYS A 108 14.13 -15.18 -5.21
N ILE A 109 13.52 -15.55 -6.35
CA ILE A 109 14.21 -16.33 -7.40
C ILE A 109 15.35 -15.50 -8.03
N ALA A 110 15.16 -14.20 -8.25
CA ALA A 110 16.18 -13.31 -8.80
C ALA A 110 17.37 -13.18 -7.84
N VAL A 111 17.14 -13.01 -6.54
CA VAL A 111 18.19 -12.95 -5.51
C VAL A 111 19.00 -14.27 -5.47
N CYS A 112 18.33 -15.43 -5.52
CA CYS A 112 19.02 -16.72 -5.57
C CYS A 112 19.89 -16.85 -6.83
N ASP A 113 19.42 -16.38 -7.97
CA ASP A 113 20.19 -16.43 -9.21
C ASP A 113 21.39 -15.49 -9.19
N GLU A 114 21.21 -14.25 -8.75
CA GLU A 114 22.25 -13.22 -8.67
C GLU A 114 23.38 -13.59 -7.71
N LEU A 115 23.04 -14.18 -6.56
CA LEU A 115 24.02 -14.62 -5.55
C LEU A 115 24.58 -16.01 -5.80
N THR A 116 24.23 -16.66 -6.91
CA THR A 116 24.85 -17.92 -7.34
C THR A 116 26.25 -17.67 -7.90
N PRO A 117 27.29 -18.32 -7.35
CA PRO A 117 28.65 -18.15 -7.88
C PRO A 117 28.77 -18.58 -9.34
N PRO A 118 29.61 -17.91 -10.15
CA PRO A 118 29.86 -18.29 -11.54
C PRO A 118 30.23 -19.77 -11.68
N GLY A 119 29.64 -20.45 -12.68
CA GLY A 119 29.92 -21.87 -12.97
C GLY A 119 29.28 -22.87 -11.97
N LYS A 120 28.50 -22.41 -10.99
CA LYS A 120 27.75 -23.27 -10.08
C LYS A 120 26.30 -23.40 -10.50
N PRO A 121 25.62 -24.52 -10.16
CA PRO A 121 24.18 -24.64 -10.29
C PRO A 121 23.48 -23.52 -9.52
N ARG A 122 22.37 -23.00 -10.09
CA ARG A 122 21.59 -21.95 -9.44
C ARG A 122 21.12 -22.40 -8.05
N LEU A 123 21.31 -21.53 -7.05
CA LEU A 123 20.78 -21.73 -5.71
C LEU A 123 19.25 -21.76 -5.76
N LYS A 124 18.65 -22.69 -5.01
CA LYS A 124 17.19 -22.91 -4.98
C LYS A 124 16.51 -22.22 -3.81
N SER A 125 17.28 -21.90 -2.79
CA SER A 125 16.76 -21.30 -1.55
C SER A 125 17.67 -20.20 -1.03
N LEU A 126 17.08 -19.17 -0.40
CA LEU A 126 17.82 -18.12 0.28
C LEU A 126 18.68 -18.67 1.45
N SER A 127 18.30 -19.80 2.01
CA SER A 127 19.06 -20.47 3.10
C SER A 127 20.38 -21.09 2.63
N GLU A 128 20.54 -21.34 1.34
CA GLU A 128 21.81 -21.83 0.77
C GLU A 128 22.86 -20.72 0.65
N ILE A 129 22.45 -19.46 0.82
CA ILE A 129 23.34 -18.29 0.78
C ILE A 129 23.93 -18.08 2.16
N PRO A 130 25.27 -18.09 2.30
CA PRO A 130 25.94 -18.03 3.61
C PRO A 130 25.60 -16.77 4.40
N TYR A 131 25.66 -16.89 5.73
CA TYR A 131 25.55 -15.79 6.70
C TYR A 131 24.23 -15.02 6.65
N GLY A 132 23.15 -15.63 6.17
CA GLY A 132 21.82 -14.97 6.09
C GLY A 132 21.70 -13.90 5.02
N LYS A 133 22.77 -13.61 4.25
CA LYS A 133 22.79 -12.56 3.22
C LYS A 133 21.64 -12.67 2.20
N GLY A 134 21.23 -13.89 1.85
CA GLY A 134 20.12 -14.10 0.94
C GLY A 134 18.81 -13.48 1.46
N TYR A 135 18.53 -13.67 2.74
CA TYR A 135 17.35 -13.08 3.37
C TYR A 135 17.46 -11.55 3.50
N ASP A 136 18.67 -11.03 3.76
CA ASP A 136 18.89 -9.59 3.86
C ASP A 136 18.66 -8.90 2.52
N PHE A 137 19.28 -9.37 1.43
CA PHE A 137 19.07 -8.85 0.09
C PHE A 137 17.60 -8.95 -0.36
N PHE A 138 16.96 -10.09 -0.09
CA PHE A 138 15.56 -10.29 -0.42
C PHE A 138 14.64 -9.32 0.31
N ASN A 139 14.84 -9.17 1.63
CA ASN A 139 14.04 -8.24 2.43
C ASN A 139 14.27 -6.78 2.02
N GLN A 140 15.53 -6.43 1.72
CA GLN A 140 15.88 -5.10 1.24
C GLN A 140 15.16 -4.79 -0.08
N ALA A 141 15.23 -5.68 -1.07
CA ALA A 141 14.59 -5.47 -2.37
C ALA A 141 13.08 -5.25 -2.26
N ILE A 142 12.37 -6.01 -1.39
CA ILE A 142 10.92 -5.80 -1.18
C ILE A 142 10.67 -4.47 -0.46
N THR A 143 11.50 -4.12 0.51
CA THR A 143 11.32 -2.87 1.27
C THR A 143 11.56 -1.65 0.37
N GLU A 144 12.60 -1.66 -0.45
CA GLU A 144 12.90 -0.63 -1.43
C GLU A 144 11.74 -0.48 -2.43
N LEU A 145 11.24 -1.59 -3.00
CA LEU A 145 10.09 -1.55 -3.90
C LEU A 145 8.88 -0.82 -3.29
N VAL A 146 8.52 -1.14 -2.05
CA VAL A 146 7.36 -0.52 -1.38
C VAL A 146 7.61 0.96 -1.09
N ILE A 147 8.83 1.34 -0.69
CA ILE A 147 9.21 2.73 -0.43
C ILE A 147 9.19 3.54 -1.73
N ASP A 148 9.77 3.02 -2.80
CA ASP A 148 9.89 3.71 -4.09
C ASP A 148 8.51 3.89 -4.74
N LEU A 149 7.65 2.86 -4.70
CA LEU A 149 6.26 2.98 -5.14
C LEU A 149 5.52 4.08 -4.37
N LYS A 150 5.64 4.11 -3.05
CA LYS A 150 5.01 5.14 -2.20
C LYS A 150 5.54 6.55 -2.49
N ALA A 151 6.77 6.68 -2.95
CA ALA A 151 7.38 7.96 -3.30
C ALA A 151 6.86 8.55 -4.62
N LEU A 152 6.23 7.74 -5.47
CA LEU A 152 5.60 8.22 -6.70
C LEU A 152 4.46 9.21 -6.40
N PRO A 153 4.28 10.28 -7.20
CA PRO A 153 3.13 11.18 -7.10
C PRO A 153 1.84 10.58 -7.69
N MET A 154 1.62 9.27 -7.51
CA MET A 154 0.56 8.47 -8.13
C MET A 154 -0.23 7.69 -7.06
N ASN A 155 -1.41 7.19 -7.42
CA ASN A 155 -2.06 6.15 -6.63
C ASN A 155 -1.29 4.83 -6.78
N VAL A 156 -1.15 4.09 -5.70
CA VAL A 156 -0.47 2.79 -5.68
C VAL A 156 -1.45 1.73 -5.20
N ILE A 157 -1.61 0.67 -5.98
CA ILE A 157 -2.49 -0.43 -5.67
C ILE A 157 -1.69 -1.74 -5.65
N TYR A 158 -1.69 -2.42 -4.52
CA TYR A 158 -1.18 -3.78 -4.40
C TYR A 158 -2.36 -4.75 -4.42
N ILE A 159 -2.31 -5.76 -5.28
CA ILE A 159 -3.30 -6.84 -5.32
C ILE A 159 -2.66 -8.10 -4.78
N SER A 160 -3.33 -8.80 -3.87
CA SER A 160 -2.93 -10.08 -3.31
C SER A 160 -4.04 -11.12 -3.43
N ARG A 161 -3.67 -12.39 -3.47
CA ARG A 161 -4.60 -13.50 -3.31
C ARG A 161 -5.04 -13.61 -1.85
N GLN A 162 -6.11 -14.35 -1.62
CA GLN A 162 -6.63 -14.66 -0.29
C GLN A 162 -6.26 -16.07 0.12
N ILE A 163 -6.04 -16.25 1.42
CA ILE A 163 -6.10 -17.54 2.11
C ILE A 163 -7.02 -17.41 3.30
N SER A 164 -7.70 -18.52 3.65
CA SER A 164 -8.54 -18.61 4.84
C SER A 164 -7.81 -19.35 5.95
N GLU A 165 -7.91 -18.85 7.18
CA GLU A 165 -7.50 -19.56 8.38
C GLU A 165 -8.67 -20.40 8.88
N TYR A 166 -8.37 -21.57 9.41
CA TYR A 166 -9.38 -22.50 9.91
C TYR A 166 -9.14 -22.81 11.38
N ASP A 167 -10.21 -23.02 12.15
CA ASP A 167 -10.15 -23.52 13.51
C ASP A 167 -9.87 -25.04 13.53
N ASP A 168 -9.68 -25.58 14.73
CA ASP A 168 -9.44 -27.04 14.93
C ASP A 168 -10.63 -27.90 14.46
N ASN A 169 -11.80 -27.32 14.25
CA ASN A 169 -13.01 -28.00 13.76
C ASN A 169 -13.17 -27.88 12.23
N GLY A 170 -12.25 -27.19 11.55
CA GLY A 170 -12.27 -26.98 10.11
C GLY A 170 -13.20 -25.86 9.64
N ASN A 171 -13.67 -24.98 10.52
CA ASN A 171 -14.44 -23.80 10.13
C ASN A 171 -13.48 -22.65 9.77
N ALA A 172 -13.79 -21.94 8.69
CA ALA A 172 -13.07 -20.73 8.33
C ALA A 172 -13.27 -19.65 9.41
N THR A 173 -12.17 -19.14 9.95
CA THR A 173 -12.19 -18.16 11.05
C THR A 173 -11.85 -16.75 10.55
N LYS A 174 -10.97 -16.65 9.55
CA LYS A 174 -10.50 -15.36 9.05
C LYS A 174 -9.91 -15.50 7.65
N ASP A 175 -10.27 -14.54 6.81
CA ASP A 175 -9.64 -14.34 5.52
C ASP A 175 -8.51 -13.31 5.62
N LYS A 176 -7.41 -13.57 4.90
CA LYS A 176 -6.26 -12.68 4.87
C LYS A 176 -5.52 -12.77 3.53
N PRO A 177 -4.66 -11.78 3.19
CA PRO A 177 -3.76 -11.90 2.06
C PRO A 177 -2.88 -13.15 2.15
N SER A 178 -2.59 -13.79 1.02
CA SER A 178 -1.78 -15.02 0.97
C SER A 178 -0.29 -14.80 1.24
N LEU A 179 0.10 -13.60 1.57
CA LEU A 179 1.46 -13.21 1.93
C LEU A 179 1.81 -13.60 3.37
N LYS A 180 3.10 -13.79 3.64
CA LYS A 180 3.58 -13.88 5.03
C LYS A 180 3.27 -12.59 5.80
N ASP A 181 2.93 -12.70 7.07
CA ASP A 181 2.52 -11.59 7.92
C ASP A 181 3.50 -10.40 7.90
N LYS A 182 4.81 -10.68 7.80
CA LYS A 182 5.85 -9.66 7.65
C LYS A 182 5.61 -8.76 6.43
N TYR A 183 5.25 -9.32 5.29
CA TYR A 183 5.02 -8.57 4.05
C TYR A 183 3.64 -7.93 4.04
N VAL A 184 2.63 -8.60 4.61
CA VAL A 184 1.32 -7.98 4.88
C VAL A 184 1.51 -6.72 5.72
N ASN A 185 2.28 -6.79 6.81
CA ASN A 185 2.55 -5.65 7.67
C ASN A 185 3.33 -4.53 6.96
N LEU A 186 4.31 -4.87 6.11
CA LEU A 186 5.06 -3.89 5.34
C LEU A 186 4.15 -3.15 4.35
N ILE A 187 3.35 -3.87 3.57
CA ILE A 187 2.48 -3.29 2.54
C ILE A 187 1.33 -2.51 3.20
N ASN A 188 0.62 -3.14 4.15
CA ASN A 188 -0.50 -2.50 4.84
C ASN A 188 -0.04 -1.29 5.67
N GLY A 189 1.14 -1.35 6.30
CA GLY A 189 1.73 -0.21 7.01
C GLY A 189 2.03 0.99 6.10
N ASN A 190 2.18 0.77 4.81
CA ASN A 190 2.37 1.81 3.79
C ASN A 190 1.09 2.12 2.98
N SER A 191 -0.01 1.41 3.23
CA SER A 191 -1.30 1.64 2.58
C SER A 191 -2.22 2.53 3.43
N ASP A 192 -3.12 3.22 2.78
CA ASP A 192 -4.15 4.05 3.41
C ASP A 192 -5.41 3.23 3.70
N LEU A 193 -5.77 2.35 2.77
CA LEU A 193 -6.91 1.45 2.84
C LEU A 193 -6.50 0.03 2.49
N MET A 194 -6.95 -0.93 3.29
CA MET A 194 -6.92 -2.36 3.00
C MET A 194 -8.34 -2.80 2.68
N ILE A 195 -8.54 -3.36 1.48
CA ILE A 195 -9.83 -3.65 0.90
C ILE A 195 -9.94 -5.15 0.67
N HIS A 196 -10.99 -5.76 1.19
CA HIS A 196 -11.38 -7.12 0.90
C HIS A 196 -12.40 -7.14 -0.23
N THR A 197 -12.20 -8.03 -1.22
CA THR A 197 -13.16 -8.27 -2.31
C THR A 197 -13.64 -9.72 -2.28
N GLU A 198 -14.93 -9.89 -2.42
CA GLU A 198 -15.58 -11.18 -2.39
C GLU A 198 -16.63 -11.28 -3.49
N LYS A 199 -16.83 -12.48 -4.04
CA LYS A 199 -17.92 -12.74 -4.98
C LYS A 199 -18.96 -13.68 -4.36
N ILE A 200 -20.16 -13.18 -4.14
CA ILE A 200 -21.29 -13.96 -3.65
C ILE A 200 -22.34 -14.07 -4.77
N GLY A 201 -22.46 -15.24 -5.37
CA GLY A 201 -23.29 -15.45 -6.55
C GLY A 201 -22.82 -14.56 -7.71
N ASN A 202 -23.67 -13.63 -8.16
CA ASN A 202 -23.36 -12.68 -9.22
C ASN A 202 -22.91 -11.29 -8.70
N ASN A 203 -22.87 -11.11 -7.37
CA ASN A 203 -22.53 -9.83 -6.77
C ASN A 203 -21.05 -9.79 -6.37
N TYR A 204 -20.41 -8.67 -6.68
CA TYR A 204 -19.04 -8.36 -6.26
C TYR A 204 -19.10 -7.42 -5.06
N ASN A 205 -18.78 -7.95 -3.88
CA ASN A 205 -18.73 -7.18 -2.64
C ASN A 205 -17.33 -6.59 -2.46
N ARG A 206 -17.30 -5.38 -1.93
CA ARG A 206 -16.08 -4.64 -1.64
C ARG A 206 -16.23 -4.02 -0.26
N GLU A 207 -15.31 -4.31 0.66
CA GLU A 207 -15.37 -3.75 2.01
C GLU A 207 -13.99 -3.42 2.55
N ILE A 208 -13.95 -2.49 3.50
CA ILE A 208 -12.72 -2.14 4.20
C ILE A 208 -12.44 -3.18 5.28
N ASP A 209 -11.26 -3.80 5.21
CA ASP A 209 -10.69 -4.58 6.31
C ASP A 209 -9.96 -3.65 7.30
N ARG A 210 -9.11 -2.75 6.80
CA ARG A 210 -8.36 -1.78 7.62
C ARG A 210 -8.26 -0.43 6.94
N LYS A 211 -8.27 0.63 7.72
CA LYS A 211 -8.05 2.01 7.25
C LYS A 211 -7.11 2.77 8.18
N ARG A 212 -6.23 3.57 7.59
CA ARG A 212 -5.26 4.39 8.34
C ARG A 212 -5.94 5.47 9.17
N LYS A 213 -7.00 6.09 8.63
CA LYS A 213 -7.82 7.12 9.26
C LYS A 213 -9.25 7.04 8.77
N THR A 214 -10.15 7.77 9.40
CA THR A 214 -11.51 7.96 8.89
C THR A 214 -11.49 8.98 7.76
N TYR A 215 -12.05 8.61 6.60
CA TYR A 215 -12.23 9.48 5.44
C TYR A 215 -13.68 9.93 5.38
N TYR A 216 -13.91 11.23 5.20
CA TYR A 216 -15.25 11.83 5.07
C TYR A 216 -15.49 12.24 3.64
N ALA A 217 -16.72 12.01 3.13
CA ALA A 217 -17.03 12.25 1.72
C ALA A 217 -16.87 13.72 1.28
N ASP A 218 -17.04 14.66 2.20
CA ASP A 218 -16.85 16.11 1.97
C ASP A 218 -15.38 16.56 2.04
N GLN A 219 -14.46 15.70 2.46
CA GLN A 219 -13.04 16.00 2.64
C GLN A 219 -12.15 15.33 1.60
N VAL A 220 -12.66 14.32 0.86
CA VAL A 220 -11.94 13.71 -0.26
C VAL A 220 -11.95 14.68 -1.43
N ASP A 221 -10.80 15.25 -1.77
CA ASP A 221 -10.63 16.29 -2.77
C ASP A 221 -10.68 15.77 -4.23
N ASP A 222 -10.36 14.50 -4.44
CA ASP A 222 -10.45 13.85 -5.75
C ASP A 222 -11.82 13.18 -5.95
N LYS A 223 -12.61 13.74 -6.88
CA LYS A 223 -13.97 13.23 -7.19
C LYS A 223 -13.99 11.85 -7.84
N ALA A 224 -12.96 11.51 -8.63
CA ALA A 224 -12.88 10.20 -9.27
C ALA A 224 -12.61 9.12 -8.20
N ILE A 225 -11.68 9.39 -7.31
CA ILE A 225 -11.40 8.51 -6.15
C ILE A 225 -12.62 8.43 -5.24
N LEU A 226 -13.28 9.54 -4.91
CA LEU A 226 -14.49 9.54 -4.08
C LEU A 226 -15.58 8.64 -4.66
N LYS A 227 -15.78 8.68 -5.99
CA LYS A 227 -16.76 7.82 -6.67
C LYS A 227 -16.43 6.34 -6.46
N ILE A 228 -15.17 5.95 -6.59
CA ILE A 228 -14.72 4.56 -6.36
C ILE A 228 -14.92 4.18 -4.89
N LEU A 229 -14.44 5.01 -3.97
CA LEU A 229 -14.57 4.76 -2.52
C LEU A 229 -16.04 4.61 -2.09
N SER A 230 -16.97 5.32 -2.73
CA SER A 230 -18.40 5.20 -2.46
C SER A 230 -18.99 3.83 -2.82
N THR A 231 -18.29 3.03 -3.65
CA THR A 231 -18.66 1.65 -3.97
C THR A 231 -18.11 0.62 -2.98
N ILE A 232 -17.29 1.06 -2.03
CA ILE A 232 -16.59 0.18 -1.07
C ILE A 232 -17.18 0.43 0.31
N ARG A 233 -17.79 -0.61 0.90
CA ARG A 233 -18.40 -0.51 2.23
C ARG A 233 -17.39 -0.11 3.30
N GLY A 234 -17.66 0.99 4.02
CA GLY A 234 -16.80 1.48 5.09
C GLY A 234 -15.62 2.33 4.63
N ALA A 235 -15.44 2.60 3.33
CA ALA A 235 -14.32 3.41 2.85
C ALA A 235 -14.46 4.88 3.22
N VAL A 236 -15.66 5.43 3.08
CA VAL A 236 -15.96 6.84 3.41
C VAL A 236 -17.15 6.93 4.36
N GLU A 237 -17.06 7.87 5.28
CA GLU A 237 -18.15 8.23 6.18
C GLU A 237 -18.94 9.42 5.59
N PRO A 238 -20.22 9.59 5.98
CA PRO A 238 -20.99 10.77 5.63
C PRO A 238 -20.27 12.07 6.04
N PRO A 239 -20.62 13.20 5.42
CA PRO A 239 -20.06 14.52 5.77
C PRO A 239 -20.07 14.76 7.28
N ARG A 240 -18.98 15.31 7.82
CA ARG A 240 -18.95 15.73 9.22
C ARG A 240 -20.03 16.75 9.48
N LYS A 241 -21.00 16.46 10.32
CA LYS A 241 -21.88 17.49 10.88
C LYS A 241 -20.97 18.51 11.58
N GLN A 242 -20.90 19.73 11.06
CA GLN A 242 -20.23 20.82 11.75
C GLN A 242 -20.86 20.94 13.14
N GLN A 243 -20.15 20.52 14.19
CA GLN A 243 -20.51 20.92 15.53
C GLN A 243 -20.34 22.44 15.54
N ALA A 244 -21.46 23.16 15.65
CA ALA A 244 -21.44 24.58 15.87
C ALA A 244 -20.55 24.82 17.09
N THR A 245 -19.40 25.44 16.87
CA THR A 245 -18.55 25.94 17.93
C THR A 245 -19.34 27.03 18.63
N THR A 246 -20.10 26.68 19.65
CA THR A 246 -20.61 27.63 20.63
C THR A 246 -19.38 28.31 21.24
N LYS A 247 -19.06 29.50 20.74
CA LYS A 247 -18.13 30.41 21.39
C LYS A 247 -18.72 30.71 22.78
N THR A 248 -18.30 29.95 23.78
CA THR A 248 -18.52 30.35 25.18
C THR A 248 -17.62 31.55 25.43
N THR A 249 -18.21 32.75 25.32
CA THR A 249 -17.62 33.98 25.80
C THR A 249 -17.55 33.86 27.32
N ALA A 250 -16.41 33.41 27.81
CA ALA A 250 -16.11 33.51 29.25
C ALA A 250 -15.93 34.98 29.59
N LYS A 251 -16.85 35.51 30.38
CA LYS A 251 -16.79 36.82 31.02
C LYS A 251 -15.63 36.79 32.05
N PRO A 252 -14.73 37.75 32.08
CA PRO A 252 -13.69 37.77 33.09
C PRO A 252 -14.28 38.09 34.44
N THR A 253 -14.27 37.13 35.38
CA THR A 253 -14.56 37.34 36.77
C THR A 253 -13.32 37.97 37.41
N LYS A 254 -13.47 39.21 37.92
CA LYS A 254 -12.47 39.87 38.78
C LYS A 254 -12.46 39.13 40.12
N GLU A 255 -11.42 38.41 40.42
CA GLU A 255 -11.12 37.99 41.79
C GLU A 255 -10.38 39.10 42.50
N THR A 256 -11.01 39.56 43.57
CA THR A 256 -10.44 40.46 44.58
C THR A 256 -9.56 39.64 45.49
N VAL A 257 -8.28 39.95 45.54
CA VAL A 257 -7.35 39.35 46.48
C VAL A 257 -7.53 40.02 47.85
N GLU A 258 -8.09 39.30 48.82
CA GLU A 258 -7.97 39.69 50.23
C GLU A 258 -6.68 39.08 50.79
N VAL A 259 -5.81 39.99 51.25
CA VAL A 259 -4.60 39.67 52.00
C VAL A 259 -5.02 39.47 53.46
N SER A 260 -4.91 38.24 54.00
CA SER A 260 -4.92 38.00 55.44
C SER A 260 -3.52 37.64 55.90
N ASN A 261 -2.91 38.56 56.62
CA ASN A 261 -1.75 38.32 57.50
C ASN A 261 -2.14 37.40 58.60
N ASN A 262 -1.42 36.34 58.84
CA ASN A 262 -1.24 35.75 60.17
C ASN A 262 0.19 35.24 60.24
N GLU A 263 0.94 35.93 61.09
CA GLU A 263 2.18 35.52 61.77
C GLU A 263 1.89 34.44 62.81
N ASP A 264 2.97 33.73 63.15
CA ASP A 264 3.22 32.89 64.33
C ASP A 264 3.09 31.38 64.13
N GLU A 265 4.18 30.84 64.31
CA GLU A 265 4.99 30.13 65.33
C GLU A 265 5.38 28.71 64.91
N LEU A 266 6.70 28.56 64.78
CA LEU A 266 7.57 27.64 65.59
C LEU A 266 7.10 26.18 65.79
N PHE A 267 7.76 25.22 65.19
CA PHE A 267 8.77 24.27 65.75
C PHE A 267 9.33 23.42 64.66
#